data_52a5ec145817b047192369afd87ac137
#
_entry.id   52a5ec145817b047192369afd87ac137
#
_cell.length_a   1.000
_cell.length_b   1.000
_cell.length_c   1.000
_cell.angle_alpha   90.00
_cell.angle_beta   90.00
_cell.angle_gamma   90.00
#
_symmetry.space_group_name_H-M   'P 1'
#
loop_
_entity.id
_entity.type
_entity.pdbx_description
1 polymer ?
#
loop_
_entity_poly.entity_id
_entity_poly.type
_entity_poly.pdbx_seq_one_letter_code
_entity_poly.pdbx_strand_id
1 'polypeptide(L)'
;MAVLLALATAIGGCRRPAGVVAADDSVMLPDSVTEASREAADMTRAAEAYADSMLATLSLRERVGMLFLPALFSRGDDANLRQIAEYVDSLKVGGVVLLKGTLEGAAIIADTLRARPGAGLFVAVDAENGLRMRFDDAPEFPWNRELGHLSDDQLLYEFGREIARECRAVGINMVLGPVIDVVPGEGSHGIMRKRSLGSDPRRVADLALAYAKGLEEGNVISVAKHFPGHGSASADSHRALGEIRAGREVIDSVDLYPFRRYAAEGLSGVMVGHLAVAALDSVRRPAVVSPVVMQDILRGRLGFEGLVITDALNMEGAMGVKAWQAIEAGADMVVAPTDTRAEISCMLDAFREGRLSEATLNDRCRRILFYKYLIGLPFRQRITDIGSAVAEVGAEAPAVQDSLTNALRRHMSRSPRR
;
A
#
# COMPACT_ATOMS: atom_id res chain seq x y z
N MET A 1 -8.07 -12.10 -14.56
CA MET A 1 -6.73 -12.04 -13.93
C MET A 1 -6.04 -10.83 -14.53
N ALA A 2 -5.24 -10.07 -13.97
CA ALA A 2 -4.66 -8.80 -14.47
C ALA A 2 -5.57 -7.54 -14.53
N VAL A 3 -6.58 -7.46 -13.66
CA VAL A 3 -7.54 -6.33 -13.72
C VAL A 3 -6.89 -5.04 -13.17
N LEU A 4 -6.12 -5.11 -12.09
CA LEU A 4 -5.46 -3.93 -11.51
C LEU A 4 -4.41 -3.32 -12.47
N LEU A 5 -3.62 -4.15 -13.15
CA LEU A 5 -2.59 -3.68 -14.08
C LEU A 5 -3.18 -3.10 -15.38
N ALA A 6 -4.29 -3.66 -15.89
CA ALA A 6 -4.99 -3.12 -17.05
C ALA A 6 -5.61 -1.74 -16.78
N LEU A 7 -6.05 -1.49 -15.54
CA LEU A 7 -6.51 -0.18 -15.07
C LEU A 7 -5.38 0.86 -15.02
N ALA A 8 -4.19 0.46 -14.58
CA ALA A 8 -3.01 1.32 -14.55
C ALA A 8 -2.69 1.90 -15.93
N THR A 9 -2.79 1.09 -16.97
CA THR A 9 -2.54 1.52 -18.36
C THR A 9 -3.69 2.36 -18.94
N ALA A 10 -4.93 2.15 -18.50
CA ALA A 10 -6.10 2.88 -19.01
C ALA A 10 -6.24 4.28 -18.39
N ILE A 11 -5.94 4.43 -17.09
CA ILE A 11 -6.04 5.71 -16.36
C ILE A 11 -4.85 6.64 -16.71
N GLY A 12 -3.65 6.10 -16.87
CA GLY A 12 -2.44 6.86 -17.26
C GLY A 12 -2.48 7.44 -18.67
N GLY A 13 -3.35 6.93 -19.57
CA GLY A 13 -3.49 7.38 -20.96
C GLY A 13 -4.36 8.62 -21.19
N CYS A 14 -5.10 9.14 -20.21
CA CYS A 14 -6.18 10.11 -20.42
C CYS A 14 -5.88 11.58 -20.11
N ARG A 15 -4.65 11.95 -19.71
CA ARG A 15 -4.29 13.38 -19.55
C ARG A 15 -3.10 13.78 -20.42
N ARG A 16 -3.40 14.24 -21.66
CA ARG A 16 -2.44 15.04 -22.44
C ARG A 16 -2.41 16.47 -21.85
N PRO A 17 -1.24 17.07 -21.62
CA PRO A 17 -1.15 18.50 -21.36
C PRO A 17 -1.56 19.24 -22.62
N ALA A 18 -2.36 20.29 -22.46
CA ALA A 18 -2.79 21.16 -23.57
C ALA A 18 -1.56 21.85 -24.19
N GLY A 19 -1.26 21.56 -25.44
CA GLY A 19 -0.26 22.27 -26.23
C GLY A 19 0.74 21.42 -26.99
N VAL A 20 0.32 20.43 -27.78
CA VAL A 20 1.15 19.84 -28.85
C VAL A 20 0.29 19.68 -30.10
N VAL A 21 0.79 20.29 -31.19
CA VAL A 21 0.24 20.28 -32.54
C VAL A 21 0.00 18.87 -33.05
N ALA A 22 -1.15 18.67 -33.70
CA ALA A 22 -1.56 17.44 -34.34
C ALA A 22 -0.52 16.95 -35.35
N ALA A 23 0.05 15.79 -35.10
CA ALA A 23 0.60 14.92 -36.12
C ALA A 23 -0.43 13.82 -36.38
N ASP A 24 -0.84 13.71 -37.63
CA ASP A 24 -1.71 12.68 -38.17
C ASP A 24 -0.91 11.36 -38.21
N ASP A 25 -1.16 10.50 -37.20
CA ASP A 25 -0.71 9.13 -37.25
C ASP A 25 -1.86 8.23 -36.82
N SER A 26 -2.59 7.76 -37.83
CA SER A 26 -3.55 6.66 -37.71
C SER A 26 -2.81 5.32 -37.54
N VAL A 27 -2.11 5.17 -36.41
CA VAL A 27 -1.65 3.87 -35.95
C VAL A 27 -2.85 3.14 -35.35
N MET A 28 -3.44 2.25 -36.14
CA MET A 28 -4.44 1.28 -35.65
C MET A 28 -3.75 0.43 -34.58
N LEU A 29 -4.15 0.63 -33.31
CA LEU A 29 -3.74 -0.28 -32.26
C LEU A 29 -4.30 -1.68 -32.51
N PRO A 30 -3.56 -2.76 -32.22
CA PRO A 30 -4.06 -4.12 -32.36
C PRO A 30 -5.39 -4.30 -31.61
N ASP A 31 -6.31 -5.08 -32.18
CA ASP A 31 -7.65 -5.32 -31.61
C ASP A 31 -7.60 -5.83 -30.15
N SER A 32 -6.56 -6.60 -29.79
CA SER A 32 -6.33 -7.07 -28.42
C SER A 32 -6.07 -5.93 -27.40
N VAL A 33 -5.40 -4.86 -27.81
CA VAL A 33 -5.16 -3.68 -26.93
C VAL A 33 -6.46 -2.89 -26.72
N THR A 34 -7.29 -2.81 -27.75
CA THR A 34 -8.59 -2.15 -27.65
C THR A 34 -9.60 -2.93 -26.81
N GLU A 35 -9.56 -4.26 -26.85
CA GLU A 35 -10.39 -5.14 -26.02
C GLU A 35 -10.01 -5.06 -24.55
N ALA A 36 -8.74 -5.21 -24.20
CA ALA A 36 -8.25 -5.06 -22.83
C ALA A 36 -8.56 -3.66 -22.25
N SER A 37 -8.47 -2.61 -23.07
CA SER A 37 -8.82 -1.25 -22.61
C SER A 37 -10.33 -1.09 -22.38
N ARG A 38 -11.17 -1.77 -23.15
CA ARG A 38 -12.63 -1.79 -22.94
C ARG A 38 -13.00 -2.55 -21.68
N GLU A 39 -12.42 -3.74 -21.46
CA GLU A 39 -12.62 -4.53 -20.24
C GLU A 39 -12.20 -3.77 -18.98
N ALA A 40 -11.05 -3.08 -19.02
CA ALA A 40 -10.60 -2.23 -17.91
C ALA A 40 -11.58 -1.07 -17.63
N ALA A 41 -12.08 -0.42 -18.68
CA ALA A 41 -13.07 0.65 -18.53
C ALA A 41 -14.42 0.13 -18.01
N ASP A 42 -14.85 -1.06 -18.44
CA ASP A 42 -16.08 -1.70 -17.95
C ASP A 42 -15.95 -2.07 -16.48
N MET A 43 -14.79 -2.60 -16.07
CA MET A 43 -14.49 -2.93 -14.68
C MET A 43 -14.47 -1.66 -13.79
N THR A 44 -13.86 -0.58 -14.30
CA THR A 44 -13.86 0.72 -13.58
C THR A 44 -15.28 1.19 -13.35
N ARG A 45 -16.12 1.21 -14.40
CA ARG A 45 -17.53 1.62 -14.26
C ARG A 45 -18.32 0.73 -13.31
N ALA A 46 -18.08 -0.58 -13.33
CA ALA A 46 -18.72 -1.52 -12.43
C ALA A 46 -18.28 -1.27 -10.97
N ALA A 47 -17.00 -0.97 -10.73
CA ALA A 47 -16.48 -0.65 -9.40
C ALA A 47 -17.03 0.68 -8.88
N GLU A 48 -17.14 1.70 -9.72
CA GLU A 48 -17.76 2.99 -9.35
C GLU A 48 -19.24 2.81 -8.99
N ALA A 49 -20.01 2.12 -9.83
CA ALA A 49 -21.42 1.85 -9.57
C ALA A 49 -21.63 1.03 -8.29
N TYR A 50 -20.77 0.04 -8.04
CA TYR A 50 -20.78 -0.72 -6.81
C TYR A 50 -20.49 0.17 -5.59
N ALA A 51 -19.44 1.01 -5.68
CA ALA A 51 -19.05 1.91 -4.59
C ALA A 51 -20.20 2.89 -4.24
N ASP A 52 -20.85 3.49 -5.24
CA ASP A 52 -21.98 4.40 -5.02
C ASP A 52 -23.19 3.68 -4.43
N SER A 53 -23.52 2.49 -4.93
CA SER A 53 -24.63 1.68 -4.41
C SER A 53 -24.40 1.28 -2.94
N MET A 54 -23.20 0.79 -2.62
CA MET A 54 -22.86 0.40 -1.26
C MET A 54 -22.83 1.60 -0.31
N LEU A 55 -22.23 2.71 -0.72
CA LEU A 55 -22.14 3.93 0.08
C LEU A 55 -23.51 4.43 0.50
N ALA A 56 -24.50 4.36 -0.39
CA ALA A 56 -25.87 4.78 -0.11
C ALA A 56 -26.56 3.95 0.99
N THR A 57 -26.09 2.74 1.27
CA THR A 57 -26.65 1.85 2.31
C THR A 57 -25.96 2.01 3.67
N LEU A 58 -24.77 2.64 3.74
CA LEU A 58 -23.97 2.69 4.94
C LEU A 58 -24.42 3.80 5.90
N SER A 59 -24.62 3.46 7.16
CA SER A 59 -24.78 4.42 8.24
C SER A 59 -23.50 5.25 8.47
N LEU A 60 -23.62 6.40 9.14
CA LEU A 60 -22.45 7.21 9.51
C LEU A 60 -21.41 6.40 10.28
N ARG A 61 -21.82 5.52 11.22
CA ARG A 61 -20.92 4.68 11.99
C ARG A 61 -20.14 3.70 11.11
N GLU A 62 -20.79 3.09 10.13
CA GLU A 62 -20.15 2.18 9.18
C GLU A 62 -19.19 2.92 8.25
N ARG A 63 -19.57 4.10 7.78
CA ARG A 63 -18.67 4.94 6.98
C ARG A 63 -17.41 5.34 7.75
N VAL A 64 -17.55 5.78 9.00
CA VAL A 64 -16.42 6.13 9.86
C VAL A 64 -15.57 4.90 10.19
N GLY A 65 -16.19 3.78 10.62
CA GLY A 65 -15.46 2.55 10.93
C GLY A 65 -14.63 2.03 9.75
N MET A 66 -15.19 2.11 8.53
CA MET A 66 -14.52 1.66 7.29
C MET A 66 -13.16 2.31 7.04
N LEU A 67 -12.89 3.48 7.60
CA LEU A 67 -11.62 4.18 7.44
C LEU A 67 -10.48 3.58 8.29
N PHE A 68 -10.71 2.58 9.11
CA PHE A 68 -9.73 2.06 10.06
C PHE A 68 -9.21 0.67 9.69
N LEU A 69 -7.89 0.49 9.86
CA LEU A 69 -7.15 -0.76 9.75
C LEU A 69 -6.43 -1.04 11.08
N PRO A 70 -7.13 -1.51 12.14
CA PRO A 70 -6.48 -1.86 13.40
C PRO A 70 -5.54 -3.05 13.24
N ALA A 71 -4.53 -3.11 14.13
CA ALA A 71 -3.54 -4.17 14.14
C ALA A 71 -4.02 -5.42 14.90
N LEU A 72 -3.66 -6.60 14.39
CA LEU A 72 -3.89 -7.91 15.00
C LEU A 72 -2.60 -8.75 14.98
N PHE A 73 -2.23 -9.37 16.10
CA PHE A 73 -1.23 -10.43 16.10
C PHE A 73 -1.82 -11.70 15.48
N SER A 74 -1.08 -12.35 14.56
CA SER A 74 -1.58 -13.48 13.78
C SER A 74 -1.44 -14.81 14.52
N ARG A 75 -2.16 -14.97 15.63
CA ARG A 75 -2.17 -16.18 16.46
C ARG A 75 -3.29 -17.16 16.09
N GLY A 76 -4.40 -16.67 15.56
CA GLY A 76 -5.59 -17.48 15.25
C GLY A 76 -6.33 -18.01 16.48
N ASP A 77 -6.04 -17.52 17.67
CA ASP A 77 -6.59 -17.96 18.95
C ASP A 77 -7.93 -17.29 19.30
N ASP A 78 -8.56 -17.73 20.38
CA ASP A 78 -9.82 -17.17 20.87
C ASP A 78 -9.74 -15.66 21.17
N ALA A 79 -8.56 -15.15 21.54
CA ALA A 79 -8.38 -13.73 21.77
C ALA A 79 -8.48 -12.96 20.44
N ASN A 80 -7.89 -13.48 19.36
CA ASN A 80 -8.05 -12.91 18.02
C ASN A 80 -9.52 -12.95 17.57
N LEU A 81 -10.23 -14.05 17.78
CA LEU A 81 -11.64 -14.18 17.39
C LEU A 81 -12.52 -13.15 18.11
N ARG A 82 -12.27 -12.88 19.39
CA ARG A 82 -12.95 -11.81 20.14
C ARG A 82 -12.60 -10.41 19.61
N GLN A 83 -11.33 -10.15 19.31
CA GLN A 83 -10.92 -8.86 18.72
C GLN A 83 -11.56 -8.64 17.35
N ILE A 84 -11.64 -9.68 16.51
CA ILE A 84 -12.32 -9.60 15.20
C ILE A 84 -13.79 -9.27 15.39
N ALA A 85 -14.49 -9.92 16.33
CA ALA A 85 -15.89 -9.61 16.62
C ALA A 85 -16.06 -8.15 17.09
N GLU A 86 -15.17 -7.64 17.92
CA GLU A 86 -15.18 -6.22 18.30
C GLU A 86 -14.96 -5.31 17.10
N TYR A 87 -13.90 -5.54 16.33
CA TYR A 87 -13.53 -4.66 15.23
C TYR A 87 -14.57 -4.66 14.11
N VAL A 88 -15.04 -5.83 13.71
CA VAL A 88 -15.96 -5.96 12.57
C VAL A 88 -17.42 -5.75 12.98
N ASP A 89 -17.88 -6.47 14.02
CA ASP A 89 -19.28 -6.48 14.35
C ASP A 89 -19.71 -5.23 15.13
N SER A 90 -18.80 -4.65 15.96
CA SER A 90 -19.10 -3.47 16.78
C SER A 90 -18.56 -2.18 16.18
N LEU A 91 -17.29 -2.16 15.72
CA LEU A 91 -16.61 -0.94 15.27
C LEU A 91 -16.72 -0.72 13.77
N LYS A 92 -17.12 -1.74 12.98
CA LYS A 92 -17.35 -1.66 11.53
C LYS A 92 -16.08 -1.26 10.73
N VAL A 93 -14.91 -1.77 11.14
CA VAL A 93 -13.63 -1.43 10.50
C VAL A 93 -13.57 -1.87 9.04
N GLY A 94 -12.75 -1.18 8.23
CA GLY A 94 -12.58 -1.45 6.80
C GLY A 94 -11.68 -2.63 6.49
N GLY A 95 -10.88 -3.05 7.47
CA GLY A 95 -9.93 -4.16 7.38
C GLY A 95 -9.06 -4.24 8.63
N VAL A 96 -7.98 -5.04 8.55
CA VAL A 96 -7.01 -5.21 9.64
C VAL A 96 -5.60 -5.26 9.09
N VAL A 97 -4.59 -4.95 9.93
CA VAL A 97 -3.18 -5.16 9.63
C VAL A 97 -2.67 -6.31 10.47
N LEU A 98 -2.13 -7.34 9.81
CA LEU A 98 -1.55 -8.50 10.47
C LEU A 98 -0.12 -8.19 10.95
N LEU A 99 0.11 -8.42 12.23
CA LEU A 99 1.41 -8.36 12.89
C LEU A 99 1.98 -9.77 13.03
N LYS A 100 3.09 -9.88 13.80
CA LYS A 100 3.77 -11.16 14.05
C LYS A 100 2.84 -12.29 14.48
N GLY A 101 3.14 -13.49 14.01
CA GLY A 101 2.42 -14.72 14.29
C GLY A 101 2.83 -15.85 13.36
N THR A 102 1.86 -16.66 12.95
CA THR A 102 2.05 -17.81 12.05
C THR A 102 1.20 -17.66 10.80
N LEU A 103 1.56 -18.39 9.74
CA LEU A 103 0.75 -18.48 8.52
C LEU A 103 -0.63 -19.08 8.82
N GLU A 104 -0.68 -20.11 9.68
CA GLU A 104 -1.95 -20.71 10.13
C GLU A 104 -2.84 -19.67 10.82
N GLY A 105 -2.28 -18.90 11.77
CA GLY A 105 -3.00 -17.83 12.45
C GLY A 105 -3.52 -16.76 11.50
N ALA A 106 -2.71 -16.37 10.50
CA ALA A 106 -3.12 -15.43 9.46
C ALA A 106 -4.30 -15.97 8.64
N ALA A 107 -4.24 -17.25 8.22
CA ALA A 107 -5.29 -17.90 7.44
C ALA A 107 -6.61 -18.03 8.23
N ILE A 108 -6.54 -18.40 9.52
CA ILE A 108 -7.71 -18.44 10.41
C ILE A 108 -8.36 -17.06 10.55
N ILE A 109 -7.56 -16.01 10.77
CA ILE A 109 -8.05 -14.63 10.85
C ILE A 109 -8.72 -14.23 9.53
N ALA A 110 -8.05 -14.45 8.41
CA ALA A 110 -8.59 -14.07 7.09
C ALA A 110 -9.90 -14.80 6.76
N ASP A 111 -9.98 -16.10 7.06
CA ASP A 111 -11.21 -16.86 6.86
C ASP A 111 -12.35 -16.38 7.77
N THR A 112 -12.04 -16.08 9.04
CA THR A 112 -13.01 -15.51 9.99
C THR A 112 -13.56 -14.16 9.51
N LEU A 113 -12.70 -13.32 8.93
CA LEU A 113 -13.08 -12.04 8.34
C LEU A 113 -13.97 -12.24 7.08
N ARG A 114 -13.65 -13.21 6.24
CA ARG A 114 -14.43 -13.56 5.03
C ARG A 114 -15.83 -14.11 5.36
N ALA A 115 -15.98 -14.72 6.52
CA ALA A 115 -17.29 -15.19 6.99
C ALA A 115 -18.25 -14.04 7.36
N ARG A 116 -17.77 -12.80 7.47
CA ARG A 116 -18.58 -11.63 7.80
C ARG A 116 -19.26 -11.06 6.55
N PRO A 117 -20.56 -10.70 6.64
CA PRO A 117 -21.27 -10.10 5.52
C PRO A 117 -20.74 -8.68 5.21
N GLY A 118 -20.95 -8.22 3.99
CA GLY A 118 -20.66 -6.85 3.57
C GLY A 118 -19.67 -6.77 2.41
N ALA A 119 -19.06 -5.60 2.25
CA ALA A 119 -18.18 -5.28 1.12
C ALA A 119 -16.82 -6.00 1.15
N GLY A 120 -16.62 -6.95 2.06
CA GLY A 120 -15.32 -7.57 2.30
C GLY A 120 -14.40 -6.67 3.13
N LEU A 121 -13.31 -7.24 3.62
CA LEU A 121 -12.36 -6.57 4.51
C LEU A 121 -10.95 -6.63 3.95
N PHE A 122 -10.21 -5.52 4.04
CA PHE A 122 -8.79 -5.57 3.76
C PHE A 122 -8.06 -6.38 4.85
N VAL A 123 -7.15 -7.24 4.41
CA VAL A 123 -6.21 -7.96 5.26
C VAL A 123 -4.82 -7.55 4.79
N ALA A 124 -4.23 -6.61 5.49
CA ALA A 124 -2.96 -6.02 5.14
C ALA A 124 -1.80 -6.65 5.93
N VAL A 125 -0.61 -6.65 5.35
CA VAL A 125 0.62 -7.12 5.99
C VAL A 125 1.83 -6.33 5.50
N ASP A 126 2.84 -6.15 6.36
CA ASP A 126 4.17 -5.77 5.90
C ASP A 126 4.89 -7.00 5.33
N ALA A 127 5.17 -6.96 4.04
CA ALA A 127 5.94 -7.98 3.33
C ALA A 127 6.98 -7.32 2.42
N GLU A 128 7.80 -6.42 2.99
CA GLU A 128 8.80 -5.63 2.24
C GLU A 128 9.82 -6.54 1.52
N ASN A 129 10.20 -7.62 2.18
CA ASN A 129 11.03 -8.68 1.65
C ASN A 129 10.40 -10.08 1.88
N GLY A 130 9.08 -10.18 1.73
CA GLY A 130 8.31 -11.41 1.87
C GLY A 130 7.61 -11.55 3.22
N LEU A 131 6.76 -12.58 3.33
CA LEU A 131 5.92 -12.82 4.50
C LEU A 131 6.72 -13.18 5.77
N ARG A 132 7.98 -13.65 5.63
CA ARG A 132 8.89 -13.93 6.75
C ARG A 132 9.12 -12.72 7.66
N MET A 133 8.89 -11.52 7.16
CA MET A 133 8.93 -10.30 7.97
C MET A 133 7.92 -10.34 9.14
N ARG A 134 6.82 -11.07 9.00
CA ARG A 134 5.73 -11.18 9.98
C ARG A 134 5.47 -12.59 10.48
N PHE A 135 5.73 -13.60 9.68
CA PHE A 135 5.42 -15.02 10.00
C PHE A 135 6.69 -15.85 9.97
N ASP A 136 7.10 -16.36 11.13
CA ASP A 136 8.37 -17.10 11.29
C ASP A 136 8.41 -18.44 10.53
N ASP A 137 7.27 -18.93 10.07
CA ASP A 137 7.07 -20.15 9.28
C ASP A 137 6.97 -19.90 7.76
N ALA A 138 7.07 -18.63 7.31
CA ALA A 138 7.06 -18.28 5.89
C ALA A 138 8.44 -18.41 5.23
N PRO A 139 8.52 -18.51 3.88
CA PRO A 139 9.78 -18.49 3.14
C PRO A 139 10.59 -17.22 3.38
N GLU A 140 11.91 -17.37 3.43
CA GLU A 140 12.85 -16.25 3.63
C GLU A 140 13.41 -15.77 2.29
N PHE A 141 13.35 -14.47 2.05
CA PHE A 141 13.91 -13.82 0.86
C PHE A 141 14.98 -12.80 1.27
N PRO A 142 15.88 -12.42 0.33
CA PRO A 142 16.90 -11.41 0.61
C PRO A 142 16.30 -10.06 1.03
N TRP A 143 17.06 -9.28 1.80
CA TRP A 143 16.65 -7.93 2.16
C TRP A 143 16.60 -7.01 0.93
N ASN A 144 15.75 -5.98 0.97
CA ASN A 144 15.63 -5.01 -0.13
C ASN A 144 16.97 -4.41 -0.54
N ARG A 145 17.89 -4.17 0.43
CA ARG A 145 19.23 -3.67 0.13
C ARG A 145 20.03 -4.61 -0.78
N GLU A 146 19.86 -5.90 -0.60
CA GLU A 146 20.49 -6.93 -1.45
C GLU A 146 19.78 -6.97 -2.81
N LEU A 147 18.45 -6.98 -2.81
CA LEU A 147 17.62 -6.95 -4.02
C LEU A 147 17.91 -5.72 -4.88
N GLY A 148 18.30 -4.59 -4.27
CA GLY A 148 18.72 -3.37 -4.96
C GLY A 148 19.94 -3.54 -5.86
N HIS A 149 20.76 -4.59 -5.68
CA HIS A 149 21.90 -4.91 -6.54
C HIS A 149 21.56 -5.75 -7.78
N LEU A 150 20.32 -6.21 -7.90
CA LEU A 150 19.87 -6.93 -9.10
C LEU A 150 19.92 -6.00 -10.31
N SER A 151 20.37 -6.51 -11.44
CA SER A 151 20.43 -5.78 -12.71
C SER A 151 19.19 -6.01 -13.59
N ASP A 152 18.39 -7.02 -13.23
CA ASP A 152 17.20 -7.46 -13.98
C ASP A 152 15.94 -7.17 -13.15
N ASP A 153 15.11 -6.29 -13.65
CA ASP A 153 13.85 -5.88 -12.99
C ASP A 153 12.80 -6.99 -13.05
N GLN A 154 12.90 -7.89 -14.05
CA GLN A 154 11.99 -9.02 -14.19
C GLN A 154 12.02 -9.93 -12.94
N LEU A 155 13.19 -10.06 -12.29
CA LEU A 155 13.31 -10.84 -11.05
C LEU A 155 12.50 -10.23 -9.90
N LEU A 156 12.42 -8.89 -9.81
CA LEU A 156 11.58 -8.22 -8.82
C LEU A 156 10.09 -8.35 -9.13
N TYR A 157 9.74 -8.37 -10.40
CA TYR A 157 8.36 -8.63 -10.81
C TYR A 157 7.93 -10.08 -10.47
N GLU A 158 8.78 -11.07 -10.75
CA GLU A 158 8.53 -12.47 -10.39
C GLU A 158 8.46 -12.65 -8.86
N PHE A 159 9.35 -11.98 -8.13
CA PHE A 159 9.29 -11.94 -6.67
C PHE A 159 7.96 -11.34 -6.18
N GLY A 160 7.50 -10.23 -6.78
CA GLY A 160 6.20 -9.63 -6.45
C GLY A 160 5.03 -10.58 -6.70
N ARG A 161 5.05 -11.31 -7.81
CA ARG A 161 4.03 -12.34 -8.12
C ARG A 161 4.03 -13.48 -7.11
N GLU A 162 5.22 -13.94 -6.69
CA GLU A 162 5.33 -14.98 -5.67
C GLU A 162 4.75 -14.50 -4.34
N ILE A 163 5.12 -13.30 -3.88
CA ILE A 163 4.55 -12.73 -2.65
C ILE A 163 3.03 -12.56 -2.75
N ALA A 164 2.51 -12.17 -3.91
CA ALA A 164 1.06 -12.11 -4.11
C ALA A 164 0.39 -13.49 -4.02
N ARG A 165 1.03 -14.52 -4.57
CA ARG A 165 0.55 -15.90 -4.50
C ARG A 165 0.50 -16.38 -3.04
N GLU A 166 1.61 -16.20 -2.29
CA GLU A 166 1.70 -16.52 -0.87
C GLU A 166 0.63 -15.78 -0.04
N CYS A 167 0.49 -14.46 -0.26
CA CYS A 167 -0.53 -13.64 0.39
C CYS A 167 -1.94 -14.18 0.16
N ARG A 168 -2.28 -14.47 -1.09
CA ARG A 168 -3.62 -14.96 -1.45
C ARG A 168 -3.93 -16.32 -0.86
N ALA A 169 -2.95 -17.21 -0.78
CA ALA A 169 -3.12 -18.54 -0.18
C ALA A 169 -3.65 -18.43 1.25
N VAL A 170 -3.08 -17.54 2.07
CA VAL A 170 -3.51 -17.31 3.45
C VAL A 170 -4.51 -16.14 3.61
N GLY A 171 -5.06 -15.66 2.53
CA GLY A 171 -6.17 -14.69 2.53
C GLY A 171 -5.80 -13.23 2.68
N ILE A 172 -4.53 -12.90 2.67
CA ILE A 172 -4.02 -11.53 2.63
C ILE A 172 -4.30 -10.93 1.26
N ASN A 173 -4.63 -9.63 1.20
CA ASN A 173 -5.05 -8.95 -0.02
C ASN A 173 -4.45 -7.54 -0.19
N MET A 174 -3.59 -7.10 0.75
CA MET A 174 -2.89 -5.83 0.69
C MET A 174 -1.49 -5.99 1.29
N VAL A 175 -0.46 -5.57 0.56
CA VAL A 175 0.93 -5.53 1.04
C VAL A 175 1.32 -4.08 1.29
N LEU A 176 1.73 -3.76 2.53
CA LEU A 176 2.31 -2.47 2.91
C LEU A 176 3.76 -2.41 2.41
N GLY A 177 3.90 -2.27 1.13
CA GLY A 177 5.12 -2.27 0.33
C GLY A 177 4.79 -2.13 -1.16
N PRO A 178 5.77 -1.81 -2.00
CA PRO A 178 7.22 -1.73 -1.77
C PRO A 178 7.67 -0.52 -0.93
N VAL A 179 8.88 -0.65 -0.35
CA VAL A 179 9.61 0.52 0.16
C VAL A 179 10.31 1.17 -1.01
N ILE A 180 9.91 2.42 -1.32
CA ILE A 180 10.46 3.20 -2.44
C ILE A 180 11.26 4.42 -1.97
N ASP A 181 11.60 4.43 -0.68
CA ASP A 181 12.47 5.43 -0.09
C ASP A 181 13.90 5.32 -0.64
N VAL A 182 14.49 6.45 -1.03
CA VAL A 182 15.85 6.54 -1.55
C VAL A 182 16.80 6.90 -0.40
N VAL A 183 17.78 6.07 -0.12
CA VAL A 183 18.73 6.28 0.99
C VAL A 183 20.05 6.86 0.50
N PRO A 184 20.51 8.01 0.98
CA PRO A 184 21.74 8.63 0.51
C PRO A 184 22.98 7.80 0.90
N GLY A 185 23.62 7.19 -0.10
CA GLY A 185 24.93 6.55 -0.01
C GLY A 185 25.01 5.27 0.83
N GLU A 186 26.15 4.58 0.73
CA GLU A 186 26.40 3.32 1.46
C GLU A 186 26.63 3.51 2.97
N GLY A 187 26.99 4.74 3.39
CA GLY A 187 27.25 5.10 4.79
C GLY A 187 26.00 5.48 5.59
N SER A 188 24.82 5.42 5.00
CA SER A 188 23.59 5.77 5.72
C SER A 188 23.30 4.80 6.87
N HIS A 189 22.98 5.37 8.03
CA HIS A 189 22.65 4.64 9.26
C HIS A 189 21.14 4.69 9.48
N GLY A 190 20.62 3.76 10.27
CA GLY A 190 19.24 3.76 10.70
C GLY A 190 18.39 2.64 10.09
N ILE A 191 17.10 2.71 10.36
CA ILE A 191 16.12 1.66 10.04
C ILE A 191 15.99 1.39 8.52
N MET A 192 16.22 2.42 7.70
CA MET A 192 16.07 2.33 6.25
C MET A 192 17.22 1.59 5.54
N ARG A 193 18.37 1.36 6.22
CA ARG A 193 19.56 0.76 5.61
C ARG A 193 19.31 -0.59 4.92
N LYS A 194 18.50 -1.46 5.53
CA LYS A 194 18.16 -2.78 4.98
C LYS A 194 16.87 -2.76 4.14
N ARG A 195 16.00 -1.79 4.41
CA ARG A 195 14.66 -1.70 3.83
C ARG A 195 14.64 -1.01 2.47
N SER A 196 15.55 -0.06 2.20
CA SER A 196 15.64 0.63 0.92
C SER A 196 16.32 -0.23 -0.14
N LEU A 197 15.86 -0.11 -1.38
CA LEU A 197 16.45 -0.73 -2.57
C LEU A 197 17.75 -0.04 -3.03
N GLY A 198 18.07 1.17 -2.54
CA GLY A 198 19.32 1.83 -2.89
C GLY A 198 19.34 3.35 -2.76
N SER A 199 20.32 3.95 -3.43
CA SER A 199 20.59 5.39 -3.40
C SER A 199 20.35 6.11 -4.74
N ASP A 200 20.15 5.37 -5.83
CA ASP A 200 19.77 5.94 -7.11
C ASP A 200 18.24 5.96 -7.23
N PRO A 201 17.60 7.14 -7.29
CA PRO A 201 16.13 7.24 -7.32
C PRO A 201 15.50 6.58 -8.56
N ARG A 202 16.23 6.53 -9.69
CA ARG A 202 15.74 5.86 -10.90
C ARG A 202 15.73 4.36 -10.71
N ARG A 203 16.84 3.81 -10.20
CA ARG A 203 16.95 2.38 -9.95
C ARG A 203 15.98 1.91 -8.88
N VAL A 204 15.84 2.67 -7.79
CA VAL A 204 14.83 2.39 -6.75
C VAL A 204 13.43 2.36 -7.34
N ALA A 205 13.08 3.32 -8.19
CA ALA A 205 11.78 3.36 -8.86
C ALA A 205 11.57 2.13 -9.75
N ASP A 206 12.53 1.78 -10.62
CA ASP A 206 12.38 0.67 -11.57
C ASP A 206 12.17 -0.67 -10.84
N LEU A 207 12.98 -0.98 -9.84
CA LEU A 207 12.86 -2.20 -9.03
C LEU A 207 11.56 -2.24 -8.23
N ALA A 208 11.22 -1.13 -7.57
CA ALA A 208 10.01 -1.05 -6.75
C ALA A 208 8.73 -1.16 -7.60
N LEU A 209 8.72 -0.55 -8.80
CA LEU A 209 7.61 -0.67 -9.74
C LEU A 209 7.45 -2.10 -10.23
N ALA A 210 8.54 -2.80 -10.52
CA ALA A 210 8.50 -4.20 -10.92
C ALA A 210 7.86 -5.07 -9.83
N TYR A 211 8.30 -4.89 -8.57
CA TYR A 211 7.71 -5.58 -7.41
C TYR A 211 6.21 -5.26 -7.24
N ALA A 212 5.84 -3.99 -7.29
CA ALA A 212 4.45 -3.56 -7.15
C ALA A 212 3.55 -4.13 -8.25
N LYS A 213 4.02 -4.10 -9.51
CA LYS A 213 3.29 -4.69 -10.65
C LYS A 213 3.07 -6.19 -10.47
N GLY A 214 4.08 -6.92 -9.96
CA GLY A 214 3.92 -8.33 -9.64
C GLY A 214 2.86 -8.61 -8.58
N LEU A 215 2.80 -7.77 -7.52
CA LEU A 215 1.76 -7.85 -6.50
C LEU A 215 0.37 -7.62 -7.09
N GLU A 216 0.19 -6.57 -7.89
CA GLU A 216 -1.11 -6.18 -8.42
C GLU A 216 -1.63 -7.12 -9.51
N GLU A 217 -0.75 -7.66 -10.34
CA GLU A 217 -1.12 -8.73 -11.27
C GLU A 217 -1.58 -9.99 -10.52
N GLY A 218 -0.98 -10.27 -9.35
CA GLY A 218 -1.44 -11.30 -8.43
C GLY A 218 -2.73 -10.95 -7.69
N ASN A 219 -3.38 -9.82 -7.99
CA ASN A 219 -4.60 -9.33 -7.34
C ASN A 219 -4.44 -9.05 -5.83
N VAL A 220 -3.30 -8.48 -5.45
CA VAL A 220 -2.96 -7.97 -4.13
C VAL A 220 -2.60 -6.49 -4.25
N ILE A 221 -3.24 -5.65 -3.45
CA ILE A 221 -2.96 -4.20 -3.43
C ILE A 221 -1.53 -3.96 -2.98
N SER A 222 -0.75 -3.21 -3.76
CA SER A 222 0.55 -2.67 -3.36
C SER A 222 0.38 -1.29 -2.70
N VAL A 223 1.18 -1.01 -1.66
CA VAL A 223 1.17 0.28 -0.95
C VAL A 223 2.59 0.79 -0.81
N ALA A 224 3.00 1.67 -1.73
CA ALA A 224 4.34 2.26 -1.74
C ALA A 224 4.58 3.17 -0.53
N LYS A 225 5.76 3.11 0.10
CA LYS A 225 6.05 3.83 1.34
C LYS A 225 7.50 4.31 1.44
N HIS A 226 7.75 5.40 2.24
CA HIS A 226 6.85 6.21 3.06
C HIS A 226 6.81 7.64 2.48
N PHE A 227 5.70 8.04 1.90
CA PHE A 227 5.58 9.37 1.29
C PHE A 227 5.76 10.49 2.33
N PRO A 228 6.46 11.60 2.03
CA PRO A 228 7.07 11.98 0.76
C PRO A 228 8.51 11.49 0.54
N GLY A 229 9.01 10.50 1.27
CA GLY A 229 10.34 9.90 1.22
C GLY A 229 11.01 9.92 2.59
N HIS A 230 11.33 8.76 3.15
CA HIS A 230 11.91 8.59 4.49
C HIS A 230 13.44 8.48 4.46
N GLY A 231 14.04 8.30 3.27
CA GLY A 231 15.43 7.88 3.16
C GLY A 231 16.46 8.85 3.72
N SER A 232 16.18 10.16 3.71
CA SER A 232 17.04 11.23 4.24
C SER A 232 16.59 11.77 5.61
N ALA A 233 15.63 11.14 6.29
CA ALA A 233 15.12 11.60 7.57
C ALA A 233 16.20 11.56 8.68
N SER A 234 16.20 12.58 9.53
CA SER A 234 17.15 12.75 10.62
C SER A 234 16.94 11.80 11.80
N ALA A 235 15.76 11.20 11.90
CA ALA A 235 15.38 10.30 12.98
C ALA A 235 14.53 9.13 12.46
N ASP A 236 14.53 8.04 13.22
CA ASP A 236 13.62 6.92 13.04
C ASP A 236 12.21 7.32 13.48
N SER A 237 11.26 7.32 12.54
CA SER A 237 9.86 7.71 12.81
C SER A 237 9.16 6.80 13.83
N HIS A 238 9.70 5.62 14.13
CA HIS A 238 9.23 4.77 15.22
C HIS A 238 9.51 5.35 16.61
N ARG A 239 10.47 6.31 16.72
CA ARG A 239 10.94 6.87 17.98
C ARG A 239 10.73 8.37 18.12
N ALA A 240 10.57 9.08 17.01
CA ALA A 240 10.34 10.52 17.00
C ALA A 240 9.84 10.96 15.63
N LEU A 241 9.26 12.15 15.53
CA LEU A 241 8.95 12.77 14.24
C LEU A 241 10.24 12.95 13.42
N GLY A 242 10.31 12.28 12.26
CA GLY A 242 11.44 12.40 11.34
C GLY A 242 11.44 13.77 10.64
N GLU A 243 12.56 14.49 10.68
CA GLU A 243 12.71 15.74 9.91
C GLU A 243 13.52 15.51 8.65
N ILE A 244 13.02 16.00 7.52
CA ILE A 244 13.75 16.06 6.27
C ILE A 244 14.16 17.52 6.03
N ARG A 245 15.48 17.77 6.00
CA ARG A 245 16.08 19.09 5.89
C ARG A 245 16.56 19.43 4.49
N ALA A 246 16.41 18.49 3.54
CA ALA A 246 16.80 18.70 2.15
C ALA A 246 16.02 19.85 1.53
N GLY A 247 16.67 20.58 0.62
CA GLY A 247 16.01 21.63 -0.16
C GLY A 247 15.02 21.04 -1.17
N ARG A 248 14.10 21.89 -1.65
CA ARG A 248 13.02 21.51 -2.56
C ARG A 248 13.50 20.74 -3.79
N GLU A 249 14.58 21.17 -4.40
CA GLU A 249 15.16 20.56 -5.60
C GLU A 249 15.61 19.10 -5.35
N VAL A 250 16.26 18.85 -4.21
CA VAL A 250 16.67 17.50 -3.83
C VAL A 250 15.45 16.60 -3.57
N ILE A 251 14.47 17.11 -2.82
CA ILE A 251 13.22 16.38 -2.55
C ILE A 251 12.50 16.04 -3.86
N ASP A 252 12.40 16.98 -4.79
CA ASP A 252 11.71 16.77 -6.07
C ASP A 252 12.44 15.77 -6.99
N SER A 253 13.78 15.77 -6.98
CA SER A 253 14.60 14.92 -7.87
C SER A 253 14.97 13.56 -7.26
N VAL A 254 14.96 13.42 -5.93
CA VAL A 254 15.38 12.20 -5.22
C VAL A 254 14.18 11.56 -4.54
N ASP A 255 13.62 12.20 -3.50
CA ASP A 255 12.63 11.57 -2.63
C ASP A 255 11.27 11.37 -3.35
N LEU A 256 10.79 12.38 -4.08
CA LEU A 256 9.52 12.32 -4.81
C LEU A 256 9.61 11.61 -6.17
N TYR A 257 10.81 11.35 -6.70
CA TYR A 257 10.96 10.74 -8.01
C TYR A 257 10.32 9.35 -8.10
N PRO A 258 10.58 8.39 -7.18
CA PRO A 258 9.94 7.09 -7.21
C PRO A 258 8.41 7.17 -7.06
N PHE A 259 7.90 8.05 -6.22
CA PHE A 259 6.45 8.25 -6.04
C PHE A 259 5.78 8.81 -7.29
N ARG A 260 6.45 9.71 -8.01
CA ARG A 260 5.97 10.21 -9.30
C ARG A 260 5.84 9.10 -10.33
N ARG A 261 6.85 8.23 -10.41
CA ARG A 261 6.82 7.07 -11.29
C ARG A 261 5.72 6.09 -10.89
N TYR A 262 5.55 5.85 -9.59
CA TYR A 262 4.52 4.99 -9.04
C TYR A 262 3.10 5.51 -9.36
N ALA A 263 2.87 6.79 -9.18
CA ALA A 263 1.60 7.43 -9.53
C ALA A 263 1.29 7.38 -11.04
N ALA A 264 2.31 7.60 -11.87
CA ALA A 264 2.16 7.56 -13.34
C ALA A 264 1.80 6.15 -13.87
N GLU A 265 2.15 5.09 -13.15
CA GLU A 265 1.77 3.72 -13.47
C GLU A 265 0.35 3.35 -12.98
N GLY A 266 -0.34 4.25 -12.27
CA GLY A 266 -1.70 4.03 -11.76
C GLY A 266 -1.81 2.94 -10.69
N LEU A 267 -0.73 2.70 -9.92
CA LEU A 267 -0.69 1.67 -8.88
C LEU A 267 -1.53 2.05 -7.66
N SER A 268 -1.92 1.05 -6.85
CA SER A 268 -3.11 1.12 -6.00
C SER A 268 -2.98 1.90 -4.71
N GLY A 269 -1.81 1.94 -4.05
CA GLY A 269 -1.72 2.51 -2.69
C GLY A 269 -0.44 3.30 -2.40
N VAL A 270 -0.54 4.32 -1.57
CA VAL A 270 0.60 5.07 -1.01
C VAL A 270 0.40 5.25 0.50
N MET A 271 1.43 4.93 1.28
CA MET A 271 1.48 5.19 2.72
C MET A 271 2.23 6.48 3.00
N VAL A 272 1.61 7.37 3.79
CA VAL A 272 2.18 8.65 4.21
C VAL A 272 2.85 8.50 5.56
N GLY A 273 4.14 8.81 5.64
CA GLY A 273 4.95 8.65 6.85
C GLY A 273 4.80 9.80 7.85
N HIS A 274 5.27 9.56 9.09
CA HIS A 274 5.37 10.57 10.15
C HIS A 274 6.65 11.41 9.95
N LEU A 275 6.61 12.29 8.95
CA LEU A 275 7.75 13.08 8.48
C LEU A 275 7.39 14.57 8.41
N ALA A 276 8.25 15.43 8.95
CA ALA A 276 8.15 16.88 8.75
C ALA A 276 9.11 17.30 7.64
N VAL A 277 8.58 17.92 6.59
CA VAL A 277 9.36 18.33 5.41
C VAL A 277 9.14 19.83 5.17
N ALA A 278 10.00 20.66 5.78
CA ALA A 278 9.85 22.10 5.76
C ALA A 278 9.86 22.71 4.34
N ALA A 279 10.55 22.08 3.40
CA ALA A 279 10.57 22.52 2.00
C ALA A 279 9.27 22.21 1.24
N LEU A 280 8.39 21.37 1.78
CA LEU A 280 7.07 21.06 1.23
C LEU A 280 5.96 21.78 1.98
N ASP A 281 5.98 21.72 3.33
CA ASP A 281 5.01 22.40 4.20
C ASP A 281 5.77 23.28 5.22
N SER A 282 5.72 24.59 5.05
CA SER A 282 6.41 25.57 5.90
C SER A 282 5.92 25.57 7.35
N VAL A 283 4.74 25.04 7.62
CA VAL A 283 4.19 24.87 8.98
C VAL A 283 4.88 23.74 9.76
N ARG A 284 5.69 22.92 9.09
CA ARG A 284 6.42 21.78 9.67
C ARG A 284 5.52 20.77 10.41
N ARG A 285 4.29 20.63 9.97
CA ARG A 285 3.41 19.57 10.50
C ARG A 285 3.81 18.22 9.94
N PRO A 286 3.51 17.10 10.63
CA PRO A 286 3.71 15.77 10.07
C PRO A 286 2.96 15.61 8.73
N ALA A 287 3.60 14.99 7.75
CA ALA A 287 3.03 14.78 6.41
C ALA A 287 1.64 14.12 6.46
N VAL A 288 1.44 13.20 7.41
CA VAL A 288 0.18 12.48 7.64
C VAL A 288 -1.00 13.40 8.05
N VAL A 289 -0.76 14.64 8.44
CA VAL A 289 -1.81 15.64 8.73
C VAL A 289 -1.61 16.93 7.91
N SER A 290 -0.83 16.88 6.84
CA SER A 290 -0.56 18.02 5.96
C SER A 290 -1.41 17.96 4.68
N PRO A 291 -2.41 18.82 4.51
CA PRO A 291 -3.13 18.93 3.24
C PRO A 291 -2.20 19.28 2.07
N VAL A 292 -1.19 20.12 2.32
CA VAL A 292 -0.19 20.48 1.29
C VAL A 292 0.53 19.24 0.77
N VAL A 293 0.95 18.34 1.67
CA VAL A 293 1.67 17.12 1.27
C VAL A 293 0.74 16.13 0.56
N MET A 294 -0.45 15.89 1.09
CA MET A 294 -1.34 14.86 0.55
C MET A 294 -2.22 15.35 -0.60
N GLN A 295 -2.81 16.55 -0.50
CA GLN A 295 -3.74 17.03 -1.52
C GLN A 295 -3.00 17.78 -2.63
N ASP A 296 -2.15 18.78 -2.30
CA ASP A 296 -1.53 19.60 -3.33
C ASP A 296 -0.38 18.86 -4.03
N ILE A 297 0.43 18.09 -3.29
CA ILE A 297 1.60 17.41 -3.88
C ILE A 297 1.23 16.00 -4.37
N LEU A 298 0.76 15.11 -3.50
CA LEU A 298 0.50 13.71 -3.90
C LEU A 298 -0.65 13.62 -4.91
N ARG A 299 -1.81 14.17 -4.56
CA ARG A 299 -2.99 14.15 -5.44
C ARG A 299 -2.84 15.12 -6.63
N GLY A 300 -2.54 16.40 -6.35
CA GLY A 300 -2.53 17.46 -7.35
C GLY A 300 -1.33 17.37 -8.29
N ARG A 301 -0.11 17.47 -7.76
CA ARG A 301 1.11 17.57 -8.58
C ARG A 301 1.58 16.22 -9.14
N LEU A 302 1.55 15.15 -8.34
CA LEU A 302 1.94 13.82 -8.79
C LEU A 302 0.80 13.06 -9.48
N GLY A 303 -0.44 13.51 -9.35
CA GLY A 303 -1.62 12.93 -9.98
C GLY A 303 -2.01 11.56 -9.43
N PHE A 304 -1.66 11.25 -8.16
CA PHE A 304 -1.97 9.97 -7.57
C PHE A 304 -3.48 9.84 -7.26
N GLU A 305 -4.14 8.82 -7.80
CA GLU A 305 -5.58 8.59 -7.65
C GLU A 305 -5.94 7.41 -6.73
N GLY A 306 -4.95 6.59 -6.37
CA GLY A 306 -5.11 5.39 -5.53
C GLY A 306 -5.42 5.65 -4.06
N LEU A 307 -5.39 4.61 -3.24
CA LEU A 307 -5.58 4.68 -1.80
C LEU A 307 -4.42 5.40 -1.12
N VAL A 308 -4.72 6.38 -0.28
CA VAL A 308 -3.74 7.03 0.60
C VAL A 308 -4.00 6.53 2.02
N ILE A 309 -3.02 5.87 2.63
CA ILE A 309 -3.14 5.40 4.00
C ILE A 309 -2.10 6.06 4.90
N THR A 310 -2.36 6.17 6.19
CA THR A 310 -1.35 6.65 7.15
C THR A 310 -0.32 5.56 7.44
N ASP A 311 0.88 5.94 7.85
CA ASP A 311 1.71 5.05 8.65
C ASP A 311 1.04 4.81 10.03
N ALA A 312 1.51 3.82 10.77
CA ALA A 312 0.87 3.37 12.00
C ALA A 312 0.76 4.50 13.04
N LEU A 313 -0.46 4.81 13.50
CA LEU A 313 -0.69 5.90 14.46
C LEU A 313 -0.27 5.55 15.91
N ASN A 314 0.05 4.30 16.19
CA ASN A 314 0.61 3.89 17.49
C ASN A 314 2.14 4.11 17.60
N MET A 315 2.79 4.68 16.55
CA MET A 315 4.20 5.05 16.58
C MET A 315 4.44 6.33 17.38
N GLU A 316 5.60 6.46 18.02
CA GLU A 316 5.96 7.68 18.75
C GLU A 316 6.04 8.92 17.85
N GLY A 317 6.44 8.76 16.59
CA GLY A 317 6.44 9.83 15.58
C GLY A 317 5.05 10.37 15.24
N ALA A 318 3.99 9.61 15.57
CA ALA A 318 2.59 10.01 15.37
C ALA A 318 1.98 10.70 16.62
N MET A 319 2.76 10.91 17.70
CA MET A 319 2.23 11.37 18.98
C MET A 319 1.43 12.69 18.84
N GLY A 320 0.17 12.67 19.30
CA GLY A 320 -0.75 13.80 19.19
C GLY A 320 -1.56 13.90 17.90
N VAL A 321 -1.26 13.09 16.90
CA VAL A 321 -2.06 13.00 15.66
C VAL A 321 -3.38 12.28 15.96
N LYS A 322 -4.49 12.88 15.57
CA LYS A 322 -5.81 12.27 15.62
C LYS A 322 -6.22 11.74 14.24
N ALA A 323 -6.86 10.58 14.22
CA ALA A 323 -7.29 9.94 12.98
C ALA A 323 -8.10 10.88 12.06
N TRP A 324 -9.04 11.65 12.62
CA TRP A 324 -9.85 12.59 11.83
C TRP A 324 -9.02 13.66 11.13
N GLN A 325 -7.89 14.10 11.72
CA GLN A 325 -7.00 15.10 11.11
C GLN A 325 -6.30 14.53 9.87
N ALA A 326 -5.89 13.25 9.92
CA ALA A 326 -5.30 12.58 8.77
C ALA A 326 -6.31 12.41 7.63
N ILE A 327 -7.55 12.03 7.94
CA ILE A 327 -8.62 11.88 6.96
C ILE A 327 -8.97 13.23 6.30
N GLU A 328 -9.12 14.29 7.09
CA GLU A 328 -9.38 15.64 6.56
C GLU A 328 -8.21 16.14 5.71
N ALA A 329 -6.97 15.85 6.11
CA ALA A 329 -5.79 16.21 5.35
C ALA A 329 -5.61 15.46 4.03
N GLY A 330 -6.26 14.29 3.82
CA GLY A 330 -6.22 13.60 2.53
C GLY A 330 -6.04 12.10 2.58
N ALA A 331 -5.86 11.49 3.76
CA ALA A 331 -5.80 10.04 3.89
C ALA A 331 -7.19 9.41 3.69
N ASP A 332 -7.21 8.21 3.10
CA ASP A 332 -8.42 7.40 2.95
C ASP A 332 -8.59 6.42 4.12
N MET A 333 -7.48 5.91 4.66
CA MET A 333 -7.52 4.95 5.79
C MET A 333 -6.42 5.23 6.82
N VAL A 334 -6.71 4.82 8.04
CA VAL A 334 -5.84 4.96 9.22
C VAL A 334 -5.34 3.59 9.66
N VAL A 335 -4.02 3.44 9.73
CA VAL A 335 -3.35 2.19 10.10
C VAL A 335 -3.02 2.17 11.59
N ALA A 336 -3.31 1.05 12.25
CA ALA A 336 -2.92 0.70 13.61
C ALA A 336 -3.06 1.86 14.63
N PRO A 337 -4.27 2.44 14.82
CA PRO A 337 -4.47 3.41 15.90
C PRO A 337 -4.20 2.76 17.26
N THR A 338 -3.74 3.54 18.24
CA THR A 338 -3.45 3.04 19.59
C THR A 338 -4.73 2.51 20.26
N ASP A 339 -5.85 3.21 20.11
CA ASP A 339 -7.18 2.80 20.57
C ASP A 339 -8.20 3.06 19.46
N THR A 340 -8.56 1.99 18.75
CA THR A 340 -9.48 2.06 17.62
C THR A 340 -10.86 2.59 18.03
N ARG A 341 -11.38 2.18 19.18
CA ARG A 341 -12.70 2.60 19.67
C ARG A 341 -12.72 4.09 20.00
N ALA A 342 -11.69 4.57 20.70
CA ALA A 342 -11.54 5.98 21.05
C ALA A 342 -11.37 6.86 19.81
N GLU A 343 -10.56 6.45 18.83
CA GLU A 343 -10.35 7.22 17.60
C GLU A 343 -11.61 7.24 16.70
N ILE A 344 -12.38 6.17 16.62
CA ILE A 344 -13.69 6.16 15.94
C ILE A 344 -14.66 7.12 16.65
N SER A 345 -14.71 7.11 17.99
CA SER A 345 -15.56 8.05 18.74
C SER A 345 -15.15 9.50 18.48
N CYS A 346 -13.84 9.79 18.53
CA CYS A 346 -13.29 11.11 18.25
C CYS A 346 -13.61 11.58 16.82
N MET A 347 -13.60 10.67 15.83
CA MET A 347 -13.94 10.99 14.45
C MET A 347 -15.44 11.26 14.28
N LEU A 348 -16.30 10.52 14.97
CA LEU A 348 -17.76 10.79 15.00
C LEU A 348 -18.06 12.17 15.61
N ASP A 349 -17.33 12.55 16.66
CA ASP A 349 -17.46 13.87 17.27
C ASP A 349 -16.94 14.97 16.34
N ALA A 350 -15.80 14.77 15.67
CA ALA A 350 -15.28 15.67 14.64
C ALA A 350 -16.28 15.90 13.49
N PHE A 351 -16.99 14.84 13.07
CA PHE A 351 -18.04 14.95 12.09
C PHE A 351 -19.23 15.78 12.59
N ARG A 352 -19.73 15.51 13.80
CA ARG A 352 -20.85 16.25 14.42
C ARG A 352 -20.54 17.73 14.63
N GLU A 353 -19.29 18.04 14.92
CA GLU A 353 -18.80 19.40 15.13
C GLU A 353 -18.42 20.13 13.81
N GLY A 354 -18.59 19.49 12.65
CA GLY A 354 -18.28 20.04 11.35
C GLY A 354 -16.78 20.16 11.02
N ARG A 355 -15.90 19.52 11.81
CA ARG A 355 -14.45 19.47 11.56
C ARG A 355 -14.07 18.42 10.48
N LEU A 356 -14.93 17.46 10.22
CA LEU A 356 -14.86 16.50 9.12
C LEU A 356 -16.13 16.61 8.30
N SER A 357 -16.04 16.91 7.01
CA SER A 357 -17.20 17.10 6.15
C SER A 357 -17.77 15.77 5.66
N GLU A 358 -19.08 15.76 5.38
CA GLU A 358 -19.73 14.58 4.79
C GLU A 358 -19.15 14.27 3.39
N ALA A 359 -18.81 15.29 2.62
CA ALA A 359 -18.22 15.14 1.31
C ALA A 359 -16.85 14.44 1.40
N THR A 360 -16.00 14.85 2.34
CA THR A 360 -14.71 14.20 2.62
C THR A 360 -14.93 12.74 3.00
N LEU A 361 -15.80 12.47 3.98
CA LEU A 361 -16.06 11.10 4.44
C LEU A 361 -16.57 10.19 3.30
N ASN A 362 -17.51 10.68 2.50
CA ASN A 362 -18.07 9.92 1.38
C ASN A 362 -17.01 9.66 0.28
N ASP A 363 -16.17 10.63 -0.05
CA ASP A 363 -15.09 10.46 -1.02
C ASP A 363 -14.10 9.36 -0.59
N ARG A 364 -13.70 9.35 0.70
CA ARG A 364 -12.84 8.29 1.25
C ARG A 364 -13.51 6.92 1.19
N CYS A 365 -14.75 6.82 1.65
CA CYS A 365 -15.50 5.55 1.61
C CYS A 365 -15.69 5.04 0.18
N ARG A 366 -16.01 5.92 -0.78
CA ARG A 366 -16.16 5.56 -2.20
C ARG A 366 -14.87 4.95 -2.74
N ARG A 367 -13.71 5.54 -2.48
CA ARG A 367 -12.42 5.04 -2.93
C ARG A 367 -12.09 3.68 -2.30
N ILE A 368 -12.36 3.50 -0.99
CA ILE A 368 -12.19 2.21 -0.31
C ILE A 368 -13.07 1.13 -0.95
N LEU A 369 -14.34 1.41 -1.18
CA LEU A 369 -15.30 0.47 -1.78
C LEU A 369 -14.93 0.13 -3.22
N PHE A 370 -14.46 1.12 -3.99
CA PHE A 370 -13.95 0.93 -5.35
C PHE A 370 -12.81 -0.09 -5.37
N TYR A 371 -11.77 0.09 -4.54
CA TYR A 371 -10.65 -0.86 -4.48
C TYR A 371 -11.04 -2.22 -3.93
N LYS A 372 -11.96 -2.30 -2.98
CA LYS A 372 -12.52 -3.57 -2.50
C LYS A 372 -13.18 -4.35 -3.64
N TYR A 373 -13.94 -3.68 -4.49
CA TYR A 373 -14.57 -4.31 -5.65
C TYR A 373 -13.53 -4.77 -6.67
N LEU A 374 -12.56 -3.93 -7.01
CA LEU A 374 -11.52 -4.24 -8.01
C LEU A 374 -10.75 -5.52 -7.70
N ILE A 375 -10.42 -5.75 -6.43
CA ILE A 375 -9.72 -6.97 -6.02
C ILE A 375 -10.69 -8.12 -5.70
N GLY A 376 -11.99 -7.95 -5.97
CA GLY A 376 -13.01 -8.98 -5.83
C GLY A 376 -13.37 -9.35 -4.40
N LEU A 377 -13.12 -8.49 -3.39
CA LEU A 377 -13.38 -8.80 -1.98
C LEU A 377 -14.83 -9.19 -1.69
N PRO A 378 -15.87 -8.53 -2.28
CA PRO A 378 -17.25 -8.90 -2.04
C PRO A 378 -17.62 -10.31 -2.49
N PHE A 379 -16.82 -10.90 -3.37
CA PHE A 379 -17.10 -12.19 -4.02
C PHE A 379 -16.14 -13.30 -3.59
N ARG A 380 -15.19 -13.03 -2.70
CA ARG A 380 -14.19 -14.02 -2.27
C ARG A 380 -14.82 -15.10 -1.42
N GLN A 381 -14.52 -16.34 -1.77
CA GLN A 381 -14.93 -17.52 -0.99
C GLN A 381 -14.08 -17.68 0.27
N ARG A 382 -14.61 -18.43 1.23
CA ARG A 382 -13.90 -18.81 2.46
C ARG A 382 -12.70 -19.73 2.16
N ILE A 383 -11.75 -19.76 3.09
CA ILE A 383 -10.66 -20.72 3.09
C ILE A 383 -11.19 -21.99 3.75
N THR A 384 -11.50 -23.02 2.96
CA THR A 384 -12.14 -24.24 3.46
C THR A 384 -11.15 -25.23 4.09
N ASP A 385 -9.87 -25.13 3.71
CA ASP A 385 -8.78 -25.97 4.22
C ASP A 385 -7.55 -25.10 4.55
N ILE A 386 -7.40 -24.79 5.82
CA ILE A 386 -6.29 -23.97 6.34
C ILE A 386 -4.94 -24.68 6.13
N GLY A 387 -4.88 -26.00 6.33
CA GLY A 387 -3.65 -26.76 6.13
C GLY A 387 -3.14 -26.70 4.69
N SER A 388 -4.02 -26.90 3.72
CA SER A 388 -3.69 -26.76 2.31
C SER A 388 -3.30 -25.31 1.95
N ALA A 389 -3.97 -24.30 2.49
CA ALA A 389 -3.65 -22.90 2.28
C ALA A 389 -2.22 -22.54 2.78
N VAL A 390 -1.86 -23.02 3.96
CA VAL A 390 -0.50 -22.85 4.52
C VAL A 390 0.54 -23.60 3.71
N ALA A 391 0.25 -24.82 3.28
CA ALA A 391 1.17 -25.63 2.45
C ALA A 391 1.41 -25.01 1.06
N GLU A 392 0.43 -24.30 0.53
CA GLU A 392 0.58 -23.56 -0.74
C GLU A 392 1.61 -22.43 -0.62
N VAL A 393 1.70 -21.76 0.53
CA VAL A 393 2.74 -20.75 0.79
C VAL A 393 4.11 -21.44 0.69
N GLY A 394 4.98 -20.94 -0.12
CA GLY A 394 6.31 -21.53 -0.30
C GLY A 394 6.39 -22.70 -1.30
N ALA A 395 5.29 -23.11 -1.93
CA ALA A 395 5.34 -24.18 -2.92
C ALA A 395 6.24 -23.82 -4.13
N GLU A 396 6.22 -22.57 -4.57
CA GLU A 396 7.05 -22.06 -5.67
C GLU A 396 8.23 -21.19 -5.19
N ALA A 397 8.26 -20.82 -3.91
CA ALA A 397 9.30 -19.96 -3.32
C ALA A 397 10.74 -20.44 -3.58
N PRO A 398 11.09 -21.75 -3.52
CA PRO A 398 12.46 -22.20 -3.79
C PRO A 398 12.97 -21.78 -5.17
N ALA A 399 12.15 -21.86 -6.20
CA ALA A 399 12.55 -21.48 -7.56
C ALA A 399 12.86 -19.98 -7.66
N VAL A 400 12.05 -19.13 -7.02
CA VAL A 400 12.26 -17.68 -6.97
C VAL A 400 13.47 -17.34 -6.11
N GLN A 401 13.65 -17.98 -4.95
CA GLN A 401 14.81 -17.83 -4.07
C GLN A 401 16.11 -18.17 -4.79
N ASP A 402 16.16 -19.28 -5.53
CA ASP A 402 17.32 -19.71 -6.31
C ASP A 402 17.64 -18.70 -7.42
N SER A 403 16.63 -18.21 -8.12
CA SER A 403 16.79 -17.22 -9.18
C SER A 403 17.40 -15.92 -8.64
N LEU A 404 16.87 -15.39 -7.54
CA LEU A 404 17.38 -14.19 -6.86
C LEU A 404 18.81 -14.40 -6.34
N THR A 405 19.04 -15.50 -5.63
CA THR A 405 20.36 -15.84 -5.05
C THR A 405 21.42 -15.97 -6.13
N ASN A 406 21.11 -16.67 -7.22
CA ASN A 406 22.05 -16.84 -8.33
C ASN A 406 22.34 -15.51 -9.04
N ALA A 407 21.37 -14.64 -9.19
CA ALA A 407 21.59 -13.30 -9.76
C ALA A 407 22.47 -12.43 -8.85
N LEU A 408 22.24 -12.44 -7.54
CA LEU A 408 23.07 -11.73 -6.55
C LEU A 408 24.50 -12.24 -6.52
N ARG A 409 24.73 -13.57 -6.56
CA ARG A 409 26.07 -14.16 -6.65
C ARG A 409 26.81 -13.72 -7.90
N ARG A 410 26.15 -13.66 -9.06
CA ARG A 410 26.74 -13.14 -10.32
C ARG A 410 27.12 -11.67 -10.19
N HIS A 411 26.32 -10.86 -9.51
CA HIS A 411 26.65 -9.44 -9.25
C HIS A 411 27.93 -9.32 -8.40
N MET A 412 28.00 -10.05 -7.27
CA MET A 412 29.15 -10.03 -6.36
C MET A 412 30.46 -10.51 -7.02
N SER A 413 30.38 -11.49 -7.92
CA SER A 413 31.56 -12.00 -8.63
C SER A 413 32.12 -11.03 -9.68
N ARG A 414 31.32 -10.09 -10.16
CA ARG A 414 31.70 -9.06 -11.16
C ARG A 414 32.17 -7.75 -10.52
N SER A 415 31.82 -7.51 -9.25
CA SER A 415 32.28 -6.32 -8.52
C SER A 415 33.71 -6.57 -8.02
N PRO A 416 34.72 -5.79 -8.42
CA PRO A 416 36.05 -5.95 -7.89
C PRO A 416 36.03 -5.73 -6.38
N ARG A 417 36.66 -6.63 -5.63
CA ARG A 417 36.89 -6.45 -4.18
C ARG A 417 37.64 -5.13 -3.99
N ARG A 418 36.97 -4.11 -3.47
CA ARG A 418 37.61 -2.89 -2.98
C ARG A 418 38.08 -3.09 -1.54
#